data_abe5df50cabb7467d8e1810e74e87d02
#
_entry.id   abe5df50cabb7467d8e1810e74e87d02
#
_cell.length_a   1.000
_cell.length_b   1.000
_cell.length_c   1.000
_cell.angle_alpha   90.00
_cell.angle_beta   90.00
_cell.angle_gamma   90.00
#
_symmetry.space_group_name_H-M   'P 1'
#
loop_
_entity.id
_entity.type
_entity.pdbx_description
1 polymer ?
#
loop_
_entity_poly.entity_id
_entity_poly.type
_entity_poly.pdbx_seq_one_letter_code
_entity_poly.pdbx_strand_id
1 'polypeptide(L)'
;FSKENSISIAINSILDKIYKLDDESFNNQTLIKFYESVKRRSEDIVTSQGRSALINELYERFFSKAFPLTTSKLGIVYTPIEIVDFINHSTNEILKDEFNVKLEDKNVHILDPFTGTGTFIARLLQTEIIRKENITYKYKNELHANEIVLLAYYIAGINIESTYQDIIKPNNYEKF
;
A
#
# COMPACT_ATOMS: atom_id res chain seq x y z
N PHE A 1 -5.17 10.05 6.10
CA PHE A 1 -3.87 9.50 6.51
C PHE A 1 -3.71 9.72 8.00
N SER A 2 -3.22 8.70 8.72
CA SER A 2 -2.97 8.86 10.16
C SER A 2 -1.90 9.93 10.36
N LYS A 3 -2.20 10.93 11.19
CA LYS A 3 -1.24 11.95 11.62
C LYS A 3 -0.10 11.36 12.47
N GLU A 4 -0.21 10.08 12.83
CA GLU A 4 0.71 9.35 13.69
C GLU A 4 1.75 8.52 12.90
N ASN A 5 1.56 8.35 11.59
CA ASN A 5 2.53 7.66 10.76
C ASN A 5 3.82 8.48 10.63
N SER A 6 4.96 7.91 11.07
CA SER A 6 6.26 8.60 11.11
C SER A 6 6.73 9.11 9.75
N ILE A 7 6.38 8.41 8.67
CA ILE A 7 6.74 8.80 7.30
C ILE A 7 5.85 9.95 6.84
N SER A 8 4.54 9.95 7.15
CA SER A 8 3.65 11.09 6.91
C SER A 8 4.15 12.34 7.61
N ILE A 9 4.61 12.23 8.86
CA ILE A 9 5.20 13.34 9.63
C ILE A 9 6.47 13.85 8.94
N ALA A 10 7.37 12.96 8.52
CA ALA A 10 8.60 13.33 7.85
C ALA A 10 8.35 14.01 6.50
N ILE A 11 7.45 13.47 5.67
CA ILE A 11 7.08 14.07 4.37
C ILE A 11 6.42 15.43 4.57
N ASN A 12 5.47 15.57 5.50
CA ASN A 12 4.86 16.86 5.80
C ASN A 12 5.90 17.88 6.24
N SER A 13 6.86 17.49 7.08
CA SER A 13 7.97 18.36 7.48
C SER A 13 8.86 18.81 6.31
N ILE A 14 9.10 17.91 5.32
CA ILE A 14 9.84 18.25 4.11
C ILE A 14 9.02 19.19 3.22
N LEU A 15 7.74 18.88 3.01
CA LEU A 15 6.83 19.72 2.25
C LEU A 15 6.72 21.13 2.85
N ASP A 16 6.56 21.24 4.17
CA ASP A 16 6.51 22.53 4.86
C ASP A 16 7.80 23.36 4.66
N LYS A 17 8.95 22.69 4.59
CA LYS A 17 10.21 23.36 4.30
C LYS A 17 10.28 23.82 2.84
N ILE A 18 9.83 23.00 1.89
CA ILE A 18 9.78 23.35 0.47
C ILE A 18 8.82 24.51 0.24
N TYR A 19 7.61 24.48 0.81
CA TYR A 19 6.65 25.56 0.70
C TYR A 19 7.12 26.89 1.31
N LYS A 20 7.98 26.84 2.32
CA LYS A 20 8.57 28.06 2.92
C LYS A 20 9.75 28.62 2.10
N LEU A 21 10.36 27.83 1.24
CA LEU A 21 11.52 28.25 0.43
C LEU A 21 11.14 28.82 -0.94
N ASP A 22 9.90 28.63 -1.40
CA ASP A 22 9.54 28.83 -2.80
C ASP A 22 8.27 29.69 -2.97
N ASP A 23 8.37 30.98 -2.65
CA ASP A 23 7.22 31.89 -2.75
C ASP A 23 7.04 32.48 -4.17
N GLU A 24 7.96 32.27 -5.14
CA GLU A 24 7.86 32.94 -6.44
C GLU A 24 8.16 32.10 -7.71
N SER A 25 8.65 30.87 -7.64
CA SER A 25 9.11 30.16 -8.85
C SER A 25 8.32 28.90 -9.23
N PHE A 26 7.51 28.34 -8.37
CA PHE A 26 6.69 27.19 -8.69
C PHE A 26 5.35 27.62 -9.30
N ASN A 27 5.10 27.23 -10.55
CA ASN A 27 3.80 27.48 -11.20
C ASN A 27 2.70 26.68 -10.49
N ASN A 28 2.20 27.23 -9.41
CA ASN A 28 1.23 26.64 -8.47
C ASN A 28 -0.08 26.19 -9.16
N GLN A 29 -0.41 26.72 -10.34
CA GLN A 29 -1.66 26.41 -11.04
C GLN A 29 -1.73 24.95 -11.52
N THR A 30 -0.62 24.36 -11.96
CA THR A 30 -0.60 22.98 -12.43
C THR A 30 -0.76 22.00 -11.27
N LEU A 31 -0.10 22.27 -10.13
CA LEU A 31 -0.24 21.49 -8.91
C LEU A 31 -1.64 21.61 -8.29
N ILE A 32 -2.20 22.82 -8.29
CA ILE A 32 -3.57 23.06 -7.80
C ILE A 32 -4.58 22.28 -8.64
N LYS A 33 -4.49 22.36 -9.99
CA LYS A 33 -5.37 21.60 -10.91
C LYS A 33 -5.22 20.09 -10.73
N PHE A 34 -4.00 19.61 -10.53
CA PHE A 34 -3.74 18.20 -10.23
C PHE A 34 -4.39 17.80 -8.91
N TYR A 35 -4.15 18.56 -7.85
CA TYR A 35 -4.75 18.32 -6.54
C TYR A 35 -6.28 18.30 -6.58
N GLU A 36 -6.90 19.27 -7.24
CA GLU A 36 -8.37 19.33 -7.41
C GLU A 36 -8.91 18.15 -8.21
N SER A 37 -8.17 17.69 -9.22
CA SER A 37 -8.51 16.50 -9.99
C SER A 37 -8.48 15.24 -9.12
N VAL A 38 -7.42 15.06 -8.33
CA VAL A 38 -7.29 13.93 -7.39
C VAL A 38 -8.38 14.01 -6.33
N LYS A 39 -8.61 15.18 -5.75
CA LYS A 39 -9.64 15.41 -4.74
C LYS A 39 -11.02 14.99 -5.25
N ARG A 40 -11.44 15.49 -6.42
CA ARG A 40 -12.73 15.11 -7.03
C ARG A 40 -12.87 13.61 -7.26
N ARG A 41 -11.80 12.94 -7.67
CA ARG A 41 -11.80 11.48 -7.89
C ARG A 41 -11.85 10.69 -6.59
N SER A 42 -11.42 11.28 -5.48
CA SER A 42 -11.41 10.64 -4.15
C SER A 42 -12.70 10.88 -3.35
N GLU A 43 -13.52 11.86 -3.71
CA GLU A 43 -14.72 12.26 -2.93
C GLU A 43 -15.77 11.14 -2.83
N ASP A 44 -15.90 10.31 -3.87
CA ASP A 44 -16.86 9.20 -3.90
C ASP A 44 -16.28 7.87 -3.41
N ILE A 45 -14.99 7.84 -3.02
CA ILE A 45 -14.30 6.62 -2.63
C ILE A 45 -14.36 6.43 -1.11
N VAL A 46 -15.26 5.56 -0.67
CA VAL A 46 -15.49 5.27 0.76
C VAL A 46 -14.62 4.10 1.26
N THR A 47 -14.32 3.12 0.40
CA THR A 47 -13.64 1.89 0.79
C THR A 47 -12.12 2.00 0.73
N SER A 48 -11.39 1.24 1.57
CA SER A 48 -9.93 1.13 1.50
C SER A 48 -9.47 0.57 0.15
N GLN A 49 -10.19 -0.39 -0.40
CA GLN A 49 -9.90 -0.96 -1.71
C GLN A 49 -9.97 0.11 -2.82
N GLY A 50 -10.98 0.95 -2.82
CA GLY A 50 -11.10 2.06 -3.78
C GLY A 50 -9.97 3.10 -3.60
N ARG A 51 -9.62 3.43 -2.35
CA ARG A 51 -8.50 4.33 -2.05
C ARG A 51 -7.16 3.75 -2.54
N SER A 52 -6.90 2.48 -2.26
CA SER A 52 -5.70 1.79 -2.73
C SER A 52 -5.62 1.75 -4.26
N ALA A 53 -6.72 1.45 -4.94
CA ALA A 53 -6.78 1.46 -6.40
C ALA A 53 -6.46 2.85 -6.99
N LEU A 54 -7.01 3.93 -6.42
CA LEU A 54 -6.70 5.30 -6.85
C LEU A 54 -5.23 5.65 -6.62
N ILE A 55 -4.68 5.32 -5.44
CA ILE A 55 -3.28 5.60 -5.12
C ILE A 55 -2.34 4.83 -6.07
N ASN A 56 -2.63 3.56 -6.32
CA ASN A 56 -1.85 2.73 -7.24
C ASN A 56 -1.89 3.29 -8.67
N GLU A 57 -3.06 3.69 -9.16
CA GLU A 57 -3.20 4.32 -10.50
C GLU A 57 -2.39 5.62 -10.60
N LEU A 58 -2.46 6.47 -9.56
CA LEU A 58 -1.69 7.72 -9.53
C LEU A 58 -0.19 7.45 -9.49
N TYR A 59 0.24 6.50 -8.68
CA TYR A 59 1.63 6.09 -8.59
C TYR A 59 2.16 5.57 -9.93
N GLU A 60 1.46 4.64 -10.55
CA GLU A 60 1.85 4.06 -11.85
C GLU A 60 1.93 5.13 -12.94
N ARG A 61 0.91 5.98 -13.06
CA ARG A 61 0.90 7.07 -14.04
C ARG A 61 1.99 8.10 -13.80
N PHE A 62 2.28 8.40 -12.54
CA PHE A 62 3.36 9.31 -12.19
C PHE A 62 4.71 8.71 -12.59
N PHE A 63 5.01 7.49 -12.15
CA PHE A 63 6.31 6.86 -12.43
C PHE A 63 6.53 6.58 -13.90
N SER A 64 5.54 6.08 -14.63
CA SER A 64 5.66 5.80 -16.07
C SER A 64 5.94 7.05 -16.89
N LYS A 65 5.41 8.21 -16.47
CA LYS A 65 5.61 9.48 -17.17
C LYS A 65 6.83 10.26 -16.72
N ALA A 66 7.07 10.31 -15.40
CA ALA A 66 8.17 11.10 -14.84
C ALA A 66 9.52 10.38 -14.92
N PHE A 67 9.53 9.05 -14.84
CA PHE A 67 10.74 8.24 -14.75
C PHE A 67 10.67 6.97 -15.62
N PRO A 68 10.43 7.08 -16.95
CA PRO A 68 10.20 5.92 -17.83
C PRO A 68 11.37 4.92 -17.84
N LEU A 69 12.60 5.40 -17.81
CA LEU A 69 13.80 4.55 -17.78
C LEU A 69 13.95 3.82 -16.44
N THR A 70 13.62 4.48 -15.35
CA THR A 70 13.68 3.89 -14.00
C THR A 70 12.57 2.86 -13.82
N THR A 71 11.37 3.16 -14.30
CA THR A 71 10.23 2.24 -14.29
C THR A 71 10.57 0.95 -15.04
N SER A 72 11.14 1.06 -16.23
CA SER A 72 11.57 -0.10 -17.02
C SER A 72 12.69 -0.91 -16.34
N LYS A 73 13.69 -0.23 -15.77
CA LYS A 73 14.84 -0.90 -15.12
C LYS A 73 14.47 -1.57 -13.79
N LEU A 74 13.58 -0.99 -13.01
CA LEU A 74 13.17 -1.50 -11.71
C LEU A 74 11.97 -2.46 -11.79
N GLY A 75 11.40 -2.66 -12.99
CA GLY A 75 10.24 -3.53 -13.16
C GLY A 75 9.01 -3.04 -12.39
N ILE A 76 8.83 -1.72 -12.30
CA ILE A 76 7.65 -1.13 -11.65
C ILE A 76 6.44 -1.39 -12.54
N VAL A 77 5.76 -2.48 -12.29
CA VAL A 77 4.57 -2.91 -13.03
C VAL A 77 3.48 -3.22 -12.01
N TYR A 78 2.28 -2.70 -12.25
CA TYR A 78 1.10 -3.03 -11.47
C TYR A 78 0.66 -4.46 -11.78
N THR A 79 0.49 -5.26 -10.73
CA THR A 79 -0.07 -6.61 -10.88
C THR A 79 -1.59 -6.53 -10.72
N PRO A 80 -2.38 -6.97 -11.73
CA PRO A 80 -3.84 -7.00 -11.62
C PRO A 80 -4.32 -7.76 -10.38
N ILE A 81 -5.37 -7.27 -9.76
CA ILE A 81 -5.89 -7.82 -8.49
C ILE A 81 -6.26 -9.31 -8.64
N GLU A 82 -6.80 -9.69 -9.79
CA GLU A 82 -7.18 -11.07 -10.09
C GLU A 82 -5.97 -12.01 -10.09
N ILE A 83 -4.82 -11.53 -10.56
CA ILE A 83 -3.56 -12.29 -10.52
C ILE A 83 -3.04 -12.40 -9.10
N VAL A 84 -3.11 -11.31 -8.34
CA VAL A 84 -2.72 -11.29 -6.92
C VAL A 84 -3.57 -12.29 -6.12
N ASP A 85 -4.88 -12.26 -6.30
CA ASP A 85 -5.81 -13.17 -5.62
C ASP A 85 -5.54 -14.62 -6.02
N PHE A 86 -5.34 -14.89 -7.32
CA PHE A 86 -4.98 -16.22 -7.79
C PHE A 86 -3.70 -16.75 -7.14
N ILE A 87 -2.64 -15.93 -7.06
CA ILE A 87 -1.37 -16.32 -6.44
C ILE A 87 -1.55 -16.58 -4.95
N ASN A 88 -2.25 -15.69 -4.22
CA ASN A 88 -2.48 -15.83 -2.80
C ASN A 88 -3.28 -17.11 -2.46
N HIS A 89 -4.36 -17.37 -3.20
CA HIS A 89 -5.17 -18.58 -3.02
C HIS A 89 -4.39 -19.84 -3.38
N SER A 90 -3.71 -19.84 -4.53
CA SER A 90 -2.90 -21.01 -4.95
C SER A 90 -1.79 -21.32 -3.95
N THR A 91 -1.13 -20.31 -3.40
CA THR A 91 -0.11 -20.49 -2.36
C THR A 91 -0.72 -21.15 -1.12
N ASN A 92 -1.89 -20.67 -0.68
CA ASN A 92 -2.57 -21.24 0.49
C ASN A 92 -3.00 -22.70 0.25
N GLU A 93 -3.49 -23.04 -0.95
CA GLU A 93 -3.86 -24.41 -1.32
C GLU A 93 -2.63 -25.33 -1.35
N ILE A 94 -1.54 -24.92 -2.00
CA ILE A 94 -0.30 -25.70 -2.05
C ILE A 94 0.25 -25.94 -0.64
N LEU A 95 0.28 -24.93 0.21
CA LEU A 95 0.73 -25.07 1.59
C LEU A 95 -0.12 -26.08 2.36
N LYS A 96 -1.43 -26.07 2.15
CA LYS A 96 -2.35 -27.00 2.77
C LYS A 96 -2.11 -28.44 2.26
N ASP A 97 -1.99 -28.61 0.94
CA ASP A 97 -1.94 -29.94 0.33
C ASP A 97 -0.58 -30.61 0.52
N GLU A 98 0.51 -29.85 0.44
CA GLU A 98 1.87 -30.42 0.51
C GLU A 98 2.45 -30.39 1.92
N PHE A 99 2.08 -29.45 2.77
CA PHE A 99 2.68 -29.24 4.09
C PHE A 99 1.66 -29.33 5.24
N ASN A 100 0.36 -29.47 4.93
CA ASN A 100 -0.73 -29.49 5.91
C ASN A 100 -0.75 -28.26 6.83
N VAL A 101 -0.37 -27.09 6.29
CA VAL A 101 -0.42 -25.79 6.96
C VAL A 101 -1.10 -24.77 6.04
N LYS A 102 -1.64 -23.71 6.62
CA LYS A 102 -2.27 -22.61 5.89
C LYS A 102 -1.52 -21.30 6.13
N LEU A 103 -1.70 -20.32 5.25
CA LEU A 103 -1.14 -18.98 5.43
C LEU A 103 -1.59 -18.32 6.74
N GLU A 104 -2.77 -18.64 7.24
CA GLU A 104 -3.29 -18.11 8.52
C GLU A 104 -2.71 -18.75 9.78
N ASP A 105 -2.05 -19.92 9.67
CA ASP A 105 -1.57 -20.67 10.83
C ASP A 105 -0.40 -19.93 11.51
N LYS A 106 -0.31 -20.07 12.83
CA LYS A 106 0.80 -19.53 13.62
C LYS A 106 2.13 -20.13 13.20
N ASN A 107 3.19 -19.33 13.25
CA ASN A 107 4.54 -19.67 12.81
C ASN A 107 4.68 -19.85 11.28
N VAL A 108 3.66 -19.52 10.51
CA VAL A 108 3.75 -19.40 9.05
C VAL A 108 4.00 -17.94 8.70
N HIS A 109 5.27 -17.57 8.51
CA HIS A 109 5.66 -16.23 8.13
C HIS A 109 5.48 -16.01 6.64
N ILE A 110 4.93 -14.86 6.27
CA ILE A 110 4.68 -14.45 4.88
C ILE A 110 5.58 -13.26 4.60
N LEU A 111 6.45 -13.41 3.60
CA LEU A 111 7.34 -12.35 3.14
C LEU A 111 7.01 -11.99 1.69
N ASP A 112 6.69 -10.72 1.47
CA ASP A 112 6.69 -10.12 0.14
C ASP A 112 8.01 -9.33 -0.03
N PRO A 113 9.00 -9.88 -0.73
CA PRO A 113 10.33 -9.26 -0.81
C PRO A 113 10.41 -8.11 -1.82
N PHE A 114 9.39 -7.93 -2.65
CA PHE A 114 9.29 -6.91 -3.70
C PHE A 114 7.90 -6.26 -3.69
N THR A 115 7.53 -5.74 -2.54
CA THR A 115 6.15 -5.38 -2.15
C THR A 115 5.49 -4.35 -3.07
N GLY A 116 6.27 -3.51 -3.75
CA GLY A 116 5.70 -2.45 -4.58
C GLY A 116 4.80 -1.53 -3.76
N THR A 117 3.54 -1.45 -4.13
CA THR A 117 2.51 -0.67 -3.41
C THR A 117 1.75 -1.45 -2.34
N GLY A 118 2.20 -2.66 -1.98
CA GLY A 118 1.61 -3.46 -0.90
C GLY A 118 0.38 -4.27 -1.29
N THR A 119 0.11 -4.45 -2.58
CA THR A 119 -1.13 -5.06 -3.06
C THR A 119 -1.29 -6.50 -2.60
N PHE A 120 -0.24 -7.33 -2.62
CA PHE A 120 -0.30 -8.73 -2.18
C PHE A 120 -0.72 -8.86 -0.72
N ILE A 121 -0.08 -8.11 0.17
CA ILE A 121 -0.38 -8.15 1.61
C ILE A 121 -1.76 -7.55 1.90
N ALA A 122 -2.11 -6.42 1.27
CA ALA A 122 -3.43 -5.84 1.43
C ALA A 122 -4.54 -6.81 0.99
N ARG A 123 -4.35 -7.55 -0.12
CA ARG A 123 -5.31 -8.55 -0.58
C ARG A 123 -5.38 -9.77 0.34
N LEU A 124 -4.27 -10.23 0.91
CA LEU A 124 -4.29 -11.29 1.92
C LEU A 124 -5.19 -10.95 3.12
N LEU A 125 -5.18 -9.69 3.55
CA LEU A 125 -6.03 -9.23 4.64
C LEU A 125 -7.52 -9.12 4.24
N GLN A 126 -7.82 -8.91 2.94
CA GLN A 126 -9.18 -8.66 2.43
C GLN A 126 -9.91 -9.93 1.99
N THR A 127 -9.20 -10.99 1.60
CA THR A 127 -9.76 -12.16 0.89
C THR A 127 -10.15 -13.34 1.79
N GLU A 128 -10.19 -13.13 3.11
CA GLU A 128 -10.53 -14.16 4.10
C GLU A 128 -9.60 -15.39 4.10
N ILE A 129 -8.49 -15.37 3.34
CA ILE A 129 -7.42 -16.38 3.44
C ILE A 129 -6.88 -16.40 4.87
N ILE A 130 -6.77 -15.22 5.48
CA ILE A 130 -6.51 -15.05 6.91
C ILE A 130 -7.84 -14.65 7.55
N ARG A 131 -8.40 -15.50 8.39
CA ARG A 131 -9.65 -15.22 9.10
C ARG A 131 -9.50 -14.02 10.02
N LYS A 132 -10.58 -13.28 10.20
CA LYS A 132 -10.60 -12.00 10.93
C LYS A 132 -9.97 -12.10 12.33
N GLU A 133 -10.23 -13.18 13.05
CA GLU A 133 -9.67 -13.44 14.38
C GLU A 133 -8.14 -13.58 14.38
N ASN A 134 -7.54 -14.00 13.26
CA ASN A 134 -6.10 -14.21 13.13
C ASN A 134 -5.36 -12.98 12.54
N ILE A 135 -6.10 -12.05 11.91
CA ILE A 135 -5.51 -10.89 11.21
C ILE A 135 -4.59 -10.07 12.13
N THR A 136 -5.03 -9.75 13.35
CA THR A 136 -4.23 -8.91 14.27
C THR A 136 -2.91 -9.56 14.63
N TYR A 137 -2.91 -10.86 14.88
CA TYR A 137 -1.67 -11.58 15.18
C TYR A 137 -0.73 -11.66 13.98
N LYS A 138 -1.27 -12.01 12.81
CA LYS A 138 -0.52 -12.08 11.55
C LYS A 138 0.09 -10.73 11.20
N TYR A 139 -0.71 -9.68 11.21
CA TYR A 139 -0.29 -8.32 10.91
C TYR A 139 0.89 -7.87 11.77
N LYS A 140 0.85 -8.13 13.07
CA LYS A 140 1.89 -7.68 14.02
C LYS A 140 3.15 -8.53 14.02
N ASN A 141 3.07 -9.80 13.64
CA ASN A 141 4.14 -10.75 13.92
C ASN A 141 4.65 -11.54 12.71
N GLU A 142 3.84 -11.76 11.70
CA GLU A 142 4.13 -12.77 10.69
C GLU A 142 3.94 -12.30 9.23
N LEU A 143 3.52 -11.05 9.01
CA LEU A 143 3.54 -10.42 7.68
C LEU A 143 4.77 -9.54 7.57
N HIS A 144 5.52 -9.71 6.50
CA HIS A 144 6.76 -8.99 6.24
C HIS A 144 6.75 -8.45 4.82
N ALA A 145 7.22 -7.22 4.67
CA ALA A 145 7.32 -6.54 3.39
C ALA A 145 8.70 -5.93 3.22
N ASN A 146 9.23 -5.96 2.01
CA ASN A 146 10.45 -5.26 1.66
C ASN A 146 10.27 -4.53 0.34
N GLU A 147 10.68 -3.26 0.30
CA GLU A 147 10.62 -2.42 -0.89
C GLU A 147 11.81 -1.46 -0.90
N ILE A 148 12.51 -1.39 -2.04
CA ILE A 148 13.69 -0.54 -2.20
C ILE A 148 13.35 0.88 -2.64
N VAL A 149 12.22 1.05 -3.36
CA VAL A 149 11.78 2.36 -3.85
C VAL A 149 11.03 3.08 -2.73
N LEU A 150 11.62 4.12 -2.16
CA LEU A 150 11.10 4.84 -0.99
C LEU A 150 9.64 5.26 -1.14
N LEU A 151 9.22 5.75 -2.31
CA LEU A 151 7.83 6.17 -2.53
C LEU A 151 6.89 4.96 -2.57
N ALA A 152 7.28 3.85 -3.21
CA ALA A 152 6.51 2.62 -3.19
C ALA A 152 6.39 2.05 -1.78
N TYR A 153 7.49 2.00 -1.04
CA TYR A 153 7.51 1.61 0.38
C TYR A 153 6.51 2.42 1.21
N TYR A 154 6.50 3.76 1.02
CA TYR A 154 5.56 4.63 1.71
C TYR A 154 4.09 4.31 1.35
N ILE A 155 3.82 4.11 0.06
CA ILE A 155 2.48 3.76 -0.43
C ILE A 155 2.06 2.38 0.11
N ALA A 156 2.97 1.41 0.12
CA ALA A 156 2.72 0.08 0.67
C ALA A 156 2.31 0.15 2.14
N GLY A 157 3.07 0.90 2.97
CA GLY A 157 2.74 1.11 4.36
C GLY A 157 1.32 1.67 4.53
N ILE A 158 0.97 2.73 3.78
CA ILE A 158 -0.36 3.32 3.84
C ILE A 158 -1.46 2.33 3.42
N ASN A 159 -1.26 1.60 2.31
CA ASN A 159 -2.26 0.66 1.79
C ASN A 159 -2.51 -0.49 2.77
N ILE A 160 -1.44 -1.08 3.31
CA ILE A 160 -1.53 -2.19 4.27
C ILE A 160 -2.17 -1.72 5.59
N GLU A 161 -1.67 -0.60 6.15
CA GLU A 161 -2.20 -0.01 7.38
C GLU A 161 -3.67 0.37 7.25
N SER A 162 -4.06 1.07 6.17
CA SER A 162 -5.46 1.45 5.93
C SER A 162 -6.35 0.22 5.80
N THR A 163 -5.89 -0.83 5.12
CA THR A 163 -6.65 -2.08 4.98
C THR A 163 -6.87 -2.74 6.34
N TYR A 164 -5.82 -2.85 7.15
CA TYR A 164 -5.93 -3.39 8.50
C TYR A 164 -6.91 -2.58 9.36
N GLN A 165 -6.78 -1.24 9.35
CA GLN A 165 -7.65 -0.33 10.11
C GLN A 165 -9.13 -0.49 9.72
N ASP A 166 -9.43 -0.60 8.42
CA ASP A 166 -10.80 -0.76 7.94
C ASP A 166 -11.44 -2.11 8.35
N ILE A 167 -10.65 -3.19 8.40
CA ILE A 167 -11.13 -4.54 8.74
C ILE A 167 -11.30 -4.70 10.25
N ILE A 168 -10.28 -4.33 11.02
CA ILE A 168 -10.21 -4.59 12.48
C ILE A 168 -10.82 -3.45 13.28
N LYS A 169 -10.71 -2.20 12.79
CA LYS A 169 -11.16 -0.99 13.50
C LYS A 169 -10.61 -0.93 14.93
N PRO A 170 -9.29 -1.04 15.11
CA PRO A 170 -8.68 -1.03 16.43
C PRO A 170 -8.91 0.31 17.12
N ASN A 171 -8.90 0.31 18.48
CA ASN A 171 -9.06 1.55 19.25
C ASN A 171 -7.90 2.52 19.07
N ASN A 172 -6.71 2.01 18.80
CA ASN A 172 -5.50 2.77 18.59
C ASN A 172 -4.93 2.50 17.19
N TYR A 173 -4.17 3.46 16.67
CA TYR A 173 -3.44 3.26 15.44
C TYR A 173 -2.37 2.17 15.60
N GLU A 174 -2.37 1.20 14.68
CA GLU A 174 -1.42 0.11 14.65
C GLU A 174 -0.58 0.24 13.37
N LYS A 175 0.72 0.46 13.55
CA LYS A 175 1.69 0.57 12.46
C LYS A 175 2.04 -0.82 11.93
N PHE A 176 2.26 -0.91 10.60
CA PHE A 176 2.81 -2.09 9.93
C PHE A 176 4.33 -2.13 9.99
#